data_8763720d0350240b68fb96da77b0510c
#
_entry.id   8763720d0350240b68fb96da77b0510c
#
_cell.length_a   1.000
_cell.length_b   1.000
_cell.length_c   1.000
_cell.angle_alpha   90.00
_cell.angle_beta   90.00
_cell.angle_gamma   90.00
#
_symmetry.space_group_name_H-M   'P 1'
#
loop_
_entity.id
_entity.type
_entity.pdbx_description
1 polymer ?
#
loop_
_entity_poly.entity_id
_entity_poly.type
_entity_poly.pdbx_seq_one_letter_code
_entity_poly.pdbx_strand_id
1 'polypeptide(L)'
;ELSRSGRFLEAKDFYFDTLFDNVIDNFVENTKGKAKKVDVLFSVLGFTPEPIILTQRALEAKEHVIFYTATKDDCFEKDINPYLQKYLKDYKLVRFGDESFKTIYNTLSEQMKLLPAKEYAIDITGGKKSMVASAAIFGRDMNFNVLYVDYSDYNPDLRRPTPGSEILNWVYDPYKDLPEFF
;
A
#
# COMPACT_ATOMS: atom_id res chain seq x y z
N GLU A 1 -15.27 17.69 -11.97
CA GLU A 1 -15.37 18.45 -13.24
C GLU A 1 -14.14 18.23 -14.11
N LEU A 2 -12.91 18.43 -13.61
CA LEU A 2 -11.64 18.21 -14.33
C LEU A 2 -11.53 16.79 -14.94
N SER A 3 -11.87 15.76 -14.18
CA SER A 3 -11.85 14.38 -14.67
C SER A 3 -12.84 14.13 -15.81
N ARG A 4 -14.03 14.74 -15.73
CA ARG A 4 -15.05 14.65 -16.79
C ARG A 4 -14.65 15.37 -18.08
N SER A 5 -13.82 16.39 -17.98
CA SER A 5 -13.27 17.12 -19.15
C SER A 5 -12.03 16.46 -19.78
N GLY A 6 -11.61 15.30 -19.28
CA GLY A 6 -10.40 14.60 -19.76
C GLY A 6 -9.07 15.15 -19.25
N ARG A 7 -9.10 16.12 -18.34
CA ARG A 7 -7.90 16.73 -17.72
C ARG A 7 -7.45 15.92 -16.50
N PHE A 8 -7.04 14.67 -16.73
CA PHE A 8 -6.74 13.72 -15.64
C PHE A 8 -5.54 14.13 -14.79
N LEU A 9 -4.50 14.69 -15.38
CA LEU A 9 -3.32 15.14 -14.63
C LEU A 9 -3.67 16.31 -13.71
N GLU A 10 -4.36 17.32 -14.24
CA GLU A 10 -4.83 18.46 -13.43
C GLU A 10 -5.78 18.01 -12.29
N ALA A 11 -6.63 17.01 -12.57
CA ALA A 11 -7.50 16.45 -11.55
C ALA A 11 -6.72 15.72 -10.45
N LYS A 12 -5.64 15.03 -10.82
CA LYS A 12 -4.76 14.33 -9.88
C LYS A 12 -3.98 15.32 -9.02
N ASP A 13 -3.37 16.32 -9.64
CA ASP A 13 -2.66 17.38 -8.92
C ASP A 13 -3.60 18.12 -7.95
N PHE A 14 -4.78 18.51 -8.41
CA PHE A 14 -5.79 19.14 -7.56
C PHE A 14 -6.16 18.24 -6.37
N TYR A 15 -6.35 16.94 -6.60
CA TYR A 15 -6.68 15.99 -5.54
C TYR A 15 -5.57 15.95 -4.48
N PHE A 16 -4.31 15.77 -4.88
CA PHE A 16 -3.19 15.71 -3.96
C PHE A 16 -2.88 17.05 -3.27
N ASP A 17 -3.11 18.17 -3.94
CA ASP A 17 -2.81 19.49 -3.39
C ASP A 17 -3.91 20.05 -2.49
N THR A 18 -5.16 19.57 -2.65
CA THR A 18 -6.30 20.18 -2.00
C THR A 18 -7.10 19.25 -1.09
N LEU A 19 -7.22 17.98 -1.46
CA LEU A 19 -8.13 17.03 -0.80
C LEU A 19 -7.42 15.95 0.00
N PHE A 20 -6.21 15.55 -0.43
CA PHE A 20 -5.60 14.33 0.06
C PHE A 20 -5.19 14.40 1.53
N ASP A 21 -4.81 15.56 2.05
CA ASP A 21 -4.53 15.72 3.48
C ASP A 21 -5.77 15.42 4.33
N ASN A 22 -6.95 15.87 3.90
CA ASN A 22 -8.20 15.54 4.58
C ASN A 22 -8.54 14.04 4.47
N VAL A 23 -8.21 13.40 3.35
CA VAL A 23 -8.40 11.95 3.16
C VAL A 23 -7.49 11.18 4.13
N ILE A 24 -6.23 11.60 4.29
CA ILE A 24 -5.30 11.03 5.26
C ILE A 24 -5.86 11.15 6.68
N ASP A 25 -6.28 12.35 7.08
CA ASP A 25 -6.79 12.62 8.43
C ASP A 25 -8.04 11.75 8.72
N ASN A 26 -8.97 11.69 7.78
CA ASN A 26 -10.16 10.84 7.91
C ASN A 26 -9.80 9.36 7.98
N PHE A 27 -8.87 8.90 7.16
CA PHE A 27 -8.43 7.50 7.18
C PHE A 27 -7.78 7.13 8.51
N VAL A 28 -6.87 7.96 9.00
CA VAL A 28 -6.21 7.76 10.31
C VAL A 28 -7.24 7.74 11.43
N GLU A 29 -8.20 8.67 11.43
CA GLU A 29 -9.25 8.71 12.46
C GLU A 29 -10.14 7.45 12.40
N ASN A 30 -10.59 7.05 11.21
CA ASN A 30 -11.43 5.87 11.01
C ASN A 30 -10.72 4.54 11.33
N THR A 31 -9.39 4.54 11.34
CA THR A 31 -8.57 3.37 11.69
C THR A 31 -8.11 3.36 13.15
N LYS A 32 -8.37 4.41 13.93
CA LYS A 32 -8.07 4.43 15.36
C LYS A 32 -8.66 3.23 16.08
N GLY A 33 -7.83 2.56 16.88
CA GLY A 33 -8.21 1.34 17.60
C GLY A 33 -8.29 0.06 16.75
N LYS A 34 -8.19 0.18 15.42
CA LYS A 34 -8.08 -0.97 14.51
C LYS A 34 -6.67 -1.12 13.95
N ALA A 35 -6.00 -0.01 13.67
CA ALA A 35 -4.61 -0.01 13.22
C ALA A 35 -3.67 -0.41 14.36
N LYS A 36 -2.73 -1.29 14.04
CA LYS A 36 -1.64 -1.69 14.93
C LYS A 36 -0.37 -0.97 14.47
N LYS A 37 0.39 -0.41 15.40
CA LYS A 37 1.73 0.08 15.08
C LYS A 37 2.63 -1.11 14.76
N VAL A 38 3.40 -0.99 13.70
CA VAL A 38 4.34 -2.05 13.27
C VAL A 38 5.76 -1.49 13.19
N ASP A 39 6.74 -2.37 13.32
CA ASP A 39 8.13 -1.95 13.18
C ASP A 39 8.49 -1.77 11.69
N VAL A 40 8.06 -2.71 10.85
CA VAL A 40 8.38 -2.75 9.41
C VAL A 40 7.10 -2.92 8.61
N LEU A 41 6.89 -2.02 7.65
CA LEU A 41 5.84 -2.11 6.65
C LEU A 41 6.45 -2.44 5.28
N PHE A 42 5.95 -3.48 4.65
CA PHE A 42 6.15 -3.78 3.24
C PHE A 42 4.91 -3.35 2.47
N SER A 43 5.08 -2.67 1.34
CA SER A 43 3.96 -2.27 0.50
C SER A 43 4.21 -2.65 -0.95
N VAL A 44 3.22 -3.24 -1.60
CA VAL A 44 3.26 -3.55 -3.02
C VAL A 44 2.65 -2.39 -3.80
N LEU A 45 3.46 -1.72 -4.61
CA LEU A 45 3.04 -0.56 -5.37
C LEU A 45 2.29 -0.97 -6.65
N GLY A 46 1.12 -0.38 -6.83
CA GLY A 46 0.33 -0.42 -8.04
C GLY A 46 0.51 0.83 -8.91
N PHE A 47 -0.61 1.31 -9.46
CA PHE A 47 -0.62 2.50 -10.32
C PHE A 47 -0.79 3.82 -9.57
N THR A 48 -1.11 3.76 -8.28
CA THR A 48 -1.43 4.92 -7.46
C THR A 48 -0.68 4.87 -6.12
N PRO A 49 -0.15 6.01 -5.63
CA PRO A 49 0.59 6.06 -4.37
C PRO A 49 -0.29 6.16 -3.13
N GLU A 50 -1.59 6.51 -3.28
CA GLU A 50 -2.49 6.81 -2.19
C GLU A 50 -2.55 5.72 -1.12
N PRO A 51 -2.80 4.44 -1.46
CA PRO A 51 -2.91 3.40 -0.44
C PRO A 51 -1.65 3.26 0.42
N ILE A 52 -0.48 3.35 -0.21
CA ILE A 52 0.81 3.24 0.46
C ILE A 52 1.00 4.37 1.48
N ILE A 53 0.63 5.59 1.11
CA ILE A 53 0.70 6.75 1.99
C ILE A 53 -0.27 6.59 3.16
N LEU A 54 -1.52 6.20 2.87
CA LEU A 54 -2.56 5.98 3.88
C LEU A 54 -2.14 4.92 4.89
N THR A 55 -1.65 3.77 4.40
CA THR A 55 -1.21 2.66 5.24
C THR A 55 -0.05 3.08 6.15
N GLN A 56 0.97 3.76 5.60
CA GLN A 56 2.09 4.26 6.41
C GLN A 56 1.62 5.24 7.49
N ARG A 57 0.68 6.13 7.17
CA ARG A 57 0.14 7.09 8.14
C ARG A 57 -0.66 6.43 9.25
N ALA A 58 -1.42 5.38 8.94
CA ALA A 58 -2.21 4.65 9.93
C ALA A 58 -1.37 3.73 10.83
N LEU A 59 -0.37 3.06 10.27
CA LEU A 59 0.44 2.08 11.01
C LEU A 59 1.67 2.72 11.69
N GLU A 60 2.12 3.90 11.27
CA GLU A 60 3.30 4.59 11.78
C GLU A 60 4.54 3.69 11.83
N ALA A 61 4.77 2.91 10.75
CA ALA A 61 5.91 2.01 10.67
C ALA A 61 7.24 2.77 10.78
N LYS A 62 8.20 2.19 11.50
CA LYS A 62 9.55 2.75 11.66
C LYS A 62 10.36 2.63 10.39
N GLU A 63 10.22 1.48 9.70
CA GLU A 63 10.86 1.17 8.43
C GLU A 63 9.79 0.87 7.39
N HIS A 64 9.91 1.45 6.20
CA HIS A 64 8.97 1.24 5.11
C HIS A 64 9.70 0.83 3.83
N VAL A 65 9.35 -0.33 3.29
CA VAL A 65 9.89 -0.84 2.01
C VAL A 65 8.78 -0.96 1.00
N ILE A 66 8.92 -0.25 -0.11
CA ILE A 66 7.95 -0.21 -1.20
C ILE A 66 8.49 -1.04 -2.36
N PHE A 67 7.75 -2.06 -2.74
CA PHE A 67 8.10 -2.99 -3.83
C PHE A 67 7.33 -2.65 -5.10
N TYR A 68 8.02 -2.60 -6.22
CA TYR A 68 7.42 -2.26 -7.52
C TYR A 68 8.01 -3.10 -8.66
N THR A 69 7.30 -3.14 -9.78
CA THR A 69 7.82 -3.70 -11.04
C THR A 69 8.05 -2.58 -12.04
N ALA A 70 9.07 -2.74 -12.88
CA ALA A 70 9.33 -1.80 -13.96
C ALA A 70 8.32 -1.95 -15.10
N THR A 71 7.12 -1.50 -14.90
CA THR A 71 6.21 -1.25 -16.01
C THR A 71 6.21 0.23 -16.33
N LYS A 72 7.12 0.68 -17.20
CA LYS A 72 7.32 2.05 -17.65
C LYS A 72 7.93 2.94 -16.56
N ASP A 73 9.25 2.95 -16.51
CA ASP A 73 10.03 3.81 -15.61
C ASP A 73 9.58 5.29 -15.66
N ASP A 74 9.17 5.79 -16.83
CA ASP A 74 8.65 7.15 -16.98
C ASP A 74 7.37 7.44 -16.18
N CYS A 75 6.44 6.48 -16.06
CA CYS A 75 5.23 6.69 -15.29
C CYS A 75 5.50 6.72 -13.78
N PHE A 76 6.42 5.87 -13.30
CA PHE A 76 6.78 5.87 -11.88
C PHE A 76 7.37 7.23 -11.48
N GLU A 77 8.39 7.70 -12.20
CA GLU A 77 9.10 8.94 -11.87
C GLU A 77 8.23 10.20 -12.01
N LYS A 78 7.30 10.22 -12.96
CA LYS A 78 6.44 11.39 -13.21
C LYS A 78 5.15 11.38 -12.39
N ASP A 79 4.54 10.20 -12.25
CA ASP A 79 3.17 10.10 -11.79
C ASP A 79 3.01 9.55 -10.38
N ILE A 80 4.05 8.95 -9.81
CA ILE A 80 3.99 8.29 -8.50
C ILE A 80 5.04 8.85 -7.54
N ASN A 81 6.30 8.84 -7.94
CA ASN A 81 7.42 9.20 -7.08
C ASN A 81 7.32 10.60 -6.46
N PRO A 82 6.87 11.66 -7.16
CA PRO A 82 6.72 12.98 -6.56
C PRO A 82 5.77 13.01 -5.35
N TYR A 83 4.69 12.21 -5.41
CA TYR A 83 3.74 12.13 -4.30
C TYR A 83 4.27 11.30 -3.14
N LEU A 84 5.00 10.19 -3.41
CA LEU A 84 5.68 9.46 -2.35
C LEU A 84 6.67 10.36 -1.62
N GLN A 85 7.50 11.11 -2.34
CA GLN A 85 8.46 12.06 -1.76
C GLN A 85 7.79 13.18 -0.97
N LYS A 86 6.61 13.66 -1.41
CA LYS A 86 5.85 14.70 -0.71
C LYS A 86 5.31 14.23 0.63
N TYR A 87 4.82 12.99 0.70
CA TYR A 87 4.05 12.48 1.83
C TYR A 87 4.79 11.51 2.75
N LEU A 88 5.86 10.87 2.27
CA LEU A 88 6.68 9.92 3.03
C LEU A 88 8.07 10.50 3.27
N LYS A 89 8.58 10.37 4.51
CA LYS A 89 9.91 10.88 4.88
C LYS A 89 11.01 9.85 4.62
N ASP A 90 10.83 8.67 5.17
CA ASP A 90 11.81 7.59 5.14
C ASP A 90 11.18 6.34 4.54
N TYR A 91 11.64 5.92 3.36
CA TYR A 91 11.22 4.70 2.71
C TYR A 91 12.29 4.19 1.76
N LYS A 92 12.28 2.89 1.52
CA LYS A 92 13.17 2.22 0.58
C LYS A 92 12.37 1.71 -0.61
N LEU A 93 12.84 1.98 -1.82
CA LEU A 93 12.28 1.42 -3.05
C LEU A 93 13.04 0.16 -3.43
N VAL A 94 12.32 -0.93 -3.69
CA VAL A 94 12.89 -2.21 -4.12
C VAL A 94 12.14 -2.69 -5.35
N ARG A 95 12.89 -2.89 -6.44
CA ARG A 95 12.33 -3.37 -7.70
C ARG A 95 12.33 -4.91 -7.74
N PHE A 96 11.20 -5.51 -8.08
CA PHE A 96 11.17 -6.92 -8.45
C PHE A 96 11.85 -7.15 -9.80
N GLY A 97 12.67 -8.20 -9.91
CA GLY A 97 13.34 -8.55 -11.16
C GLY A 97 12.35 -9.03 -12.23
N ASP A 98 11.34 -9.78 -11.83
CA ASP A 98 10.22 -10.23 -12.64
C ASP A 98 8.97 -10.45 -11.76
N GLU A 99 7.88 -10.93 -12.36
CA GLU A 99 6.60 -11.14 -11.67
C GLU A 99 6.36 -12.61 -11.28
N SER A 100 7.39 -13.45 -11.33
CA SER A 100 7.29 -14.83 -10.89
C SER A 100 7.16 -14.91 -9.36
N PHE A 101 6.41 -15.89 -8.88
CA PHE A 101 6.28 -16.15 -7.44
C PHE A 101 7.65 -16.26 -6.76
N LYS A 102 8.58 -17.01 -7.35
CA LYS A 102 9.91 -17.24 -6.80
C LYS A 102 10.70 -15.95 -6.62
N THR A 103 10.70 -15.07 -7.65
CA THR A 103 11.42 -13.80 -7.59
C THR A 103 10.81 -12.88 -6.54
N ILE A 104 9.50 -12.73 -6.53
CA ILE A 104 8.80 -11.89 -5.55
C ILE A 104 9.06 -12.39 -4.13
N TYR A 105 8.84 -13.68 -3.88
CA TYR A 105 9.02 -14.28 -2.56
C TYR A 105 10.46 -14.15 -2.04
N ASN A 106 11.46 -14.40 -2.90
CA ASN A 106 12.87 -14.27 -2.52
C ASN A 106 13.24 -12.80 -2.23
N THR A 107 12.77 -11.85 -3.05
CA THR A 107 13.03 -10.42 -2.84
C THR A 107 12.45 -9.95 -1.51
N LEU A 108 11.22 -10.34 -1.17
CA LEU A 108 10.59 -10.04 0.12
C LEU A 108 11.39 -10.67 1.28
N SER A 109 11.81 -11.93 1.14
CA SER A 109 12.62 -12.65 2.14
C SER A 109 13.95 -11.96 2.40
N GLU A 110 14.64 -11.51 1.35
CA GLU A 110 15.91 -10.78 1.46
C GLU A 110 15.72 -9.48 2.23
N GLN A 111 14.69 -8.70 1.92
CA GLN A 111 14.42 -7.45 2.64
C GLN A 111 14.04 -7.70 4.10
N MET A 112 13.26 -8.72 4.40
CA MET A 112 12.93 -9.10 5.77
C MET A 112 14.19 -9.43 6.59
N LYS A 113 15.14 -10.17 6.02
CA LYS A 113 16.40 -10.50 6.70
C LYS A 113 17.28 -9.29 7.01
N LEU A 114 17.17 -8.23 6.19
CA LEU A 114 17.91 -6.97 6.38
C LEU A 114 17.30 -6.09 7.48
N LEU A 115 16.03 -6.29 7.81
CA LEU A 115 15.25 -5.46 8.73
C LEU A 115 14.65 -6.33 9.84
N PRO A 116 15.45 -6.87 10.77
CA PRO A 116 14.92 -7.69 11.85
C PRO A 116 14.00 -6.87 12.76
N ALA A 117 12.78 -7.34 12.96
CA ALA A 117 11.75 -6.67 13.73
C ALA A 117 10.87 -7.67 14.48
N LYS A 118 10.01 -7.17 15.37
CA LYS A 118 9.01 -7.98 16.06
C LYS A 118 7.68 -7.98 15.34
N GLU A 119 7.27 -6.81 14.87
CA GLU A 119 5.97 -6.60 14.24
C GLU A 119 6.15 -6.18 12.78
N TYR A 120 5.66 -7.02 11.89
CA TYR A 120 5.67 -6.77 10.45
C TYR A 120 4.24 -6.64 9.93
N ALA A 121 4.08 -5.79 8.92
CA ALA A 121 2.88 -5.78 8.09
C ALA A 121 3.23 -5.76 6.60
N ILE A 122 2.33 -6.26 5.78
CA ILE A 122 2.42 -6.19 4.34
C ILE A 122 1.12 -5.68 3.74
N ASP A 123 1.20 -4.55 3.05
CA ASP A 123 0.10 -3.94 2.31
C ASP A 123 0.07 -4.49 0.89
N ILE A 124 -1.02 -5.17 0.56
CA ILE A 124 -1.26 -5.82 -0.72
C ILE A 124 -2.31 -5.08 -1.58
N THR A 125 -2.57 -3.81 -1.29
CA THR A 125 -3.58 -3.02 -2.02
C THR A 125 -3.21 -2.84 -3.49
N GLY A 126 -1.96 -2.52 -3.75
CA GLY A 126 -1.46 -2.25 -5.09
C GLY A 126 -0.84 -3.46 -5.77
N GLY A 127 -0.44 -3.25 -7.02
CA GLY A 127 0.28 -4.25 -7.79
C GLY A 127 -0.61 -5.13 -8.69
N LYS A 128 0.07 -5.92 -9.53
CA LYS A 128 -0.62 -6.93 -10.35
C LYS A 128 -1.06 -8.11 -9.49
N LYS A 129 -2.04 -8.85 -9.94
CA LYS A 129 -2.59 -10.02 -9.20
C LYS A 129 -1.52 -11.03 -8.76
N SER A 130 -0.50 -11.29 -9.61
CA SER A 130 0.63 -12.16 -9.27
C SER A 130 1.44 -11.62 -8.10
N MET A 131 1.69 -10.32 -8.07
CA MET A 131 2.42 -9.66 -6.99
C MET A 131 1.62 -9.72 -5.67
N VAL A 132 0.34 -9.37 -5.73
CA VAL A 132 -0.58 -9.40 -4.59
C VAL A 132 -0.68 -10.81 -3.99
N ALA A 133 -0.90 -11.82 -4.84
CA ALA A 133 -0.99 -13.21 -4.39
C ALA A 133 0.32 -13.69 -3.74
N SER A 134 1.47 -13.40 -4.37
CA SER A 134 2.77 -13.80 -3.84
C SER A 134 3.09 -13.10 -2.51
N ALA A 135 2.76 -11.81 -2.40
CA ALA A 135 2.94 -11.03 -1.18
C ALA A 135 2.04 -11.50 -0.04
N ALA A 136 0.78 -11.86 -0.33
CA ALA A 136 -0.14 -12.40 0.67
C ALA A 136 0.34 -13.77 1.20
N ILE A 137 0.78 -14.66 0.30
CA ILE A 137 1.34 -15.98 0.69
C ILE A 137 2.60 -15.78 1.54
N PHE A 138 3.51 -14.92 1.11
CA PHE A 138 4.71 -14.58 1.87
C PHE A 138 4.35 -14.05 3.26
N GLY A 139 3.40 -13.13 3.34
CA GLY A 139 2.95 -12.54 4.61
C GLY A 139 2.45 -13.59 5.58
N ARG A 140 1.61 -14.53 5.10
CA ARG A 140 1.13 -15.65 5.91
C ARG A 140 2.29 -16.56 6.36
N ASP A 141 3.18 -16.95 5.45
CA ASP A 141 4.27 -17.89 5.74
C ASP A 141 5.29 -17.31 6.74
N MET A 142 5.48 -15.99 6.72
CA MET A 142 6.43 -15.27 7.58
C MET A 142 5.77 -14.58 8.77
N ASN A 143 4.51 -14.86 9.06
CA ASN A 143 3.75 -14.28 10.18
C ASN A 143 3.66 -12.75 10.14
N PHE A 144 3.51 -12.16 8.97
CA PHE A 144 3.19 -10.75 8.81
C PHE A 144 1.69 -10.52 8.99
N ASN A 145 1.33 -9.37 9.52
CA ASN A 145 -0.03 -8.86 9.38
C ASN A 145 -0.25 -8.50 7.91
N VAL A 146 -1.22 -9.12 7.24
CA VAL A 146 -1.56 -8.85 5.84
C VAL A 146 -2.77 -7.94 5.79
N LEU A 147 -2.68 -6.84 5.06
CA LEU A 147 -3.73 -5.84 4.99
C LEU A 147 -3.88 -5.26 3.59
N TYR A 148 -5.02 -4.60 3.36
CA TYR A 148 -5.23 -3.76 2.19
C TYR A 148 -6.16 -2.59 2.50
N VAL A 149 -6.02 -1.53 1.71
CA VAL A 149 -6.94 -0.38 1.73
C VAL A 149 -8.08 -0.65 0.76
N ASP A 150 -9.29 -0.63 1.28
CA ASP A 150 -10.54 -0.73 0.53
C ASP A 150 -11.28 0.61 0.62
N TYR A 151 -12.50 0.65 0.15
CA TYR A 151 -13.36 1.83 0.21
C TYR A 151 -14.81 1.43 0.48
N SER A 152 -15.52 2.23 1.26
CA SER A 152 -16.93 2.02 1.60
C SER A 152 -17.90 2.64 0.58
N ASP A 153 -17.41 3.55 -0.26
CA ASP A 153 -18.21 4.22 -1.29
C ASP A 153 -17.45 4.35 -2.61
N TYR A 154 -18.16 4.13 -3.72
CA TYR A 154 -17.60 4.14 -5.06
C TYR A 154 -18.46 5.00 -5.98
N ASN A 155 -17.84 5.96 -6.64
CA ASN A 155 -18.51 6.81 -7.62
C ASN A 155 -18.49 6.16 -9.02
N PRO A 156 -19.60 5.61 -9.51
CA PRO A 156 -19.66 4.89 -10.77
C PRO A 156 -19.44 5.83 -11.98
N ASP A 157 -19.80 7.09 -11.88
CA ASP A 157 -19.64 8.08 -12.96
C ASP A 157 -18.17 8.41 -13.19
N LEU A 158 -17.40 8.47 -12.11
CA LEU A 158 -15.96 8.77 -12.15
C LEU A 158 -15.11 7.50 -12.19
N ARG A 159 -15.70 6.33 -12.03
CA ARG A 159 -15.05 5.02 -11.96
C ARG A 159 -13.90 4.99 -10.96
N ARG A 160 -14.12 5.58 -9.78
CA ARG A 160 -13.14 5.64 -8.70
C ARG A 160 -13.82 5.65 -7.33
N PRO A 161 -13.08 5.29 -6.27
CA PRO A 161 -13.55 5.50 -4.90
C PRO A 161 -13.87 6.96 -4.63
N THR A 162 -14.86 7.19 -3.77
CA THR A 162 -15.15 8.52 -3.25
C THR A 162 -14.04 8.90 -2.25
N PRO A 163 -13.34 10.04 -2.44
CA PRO A 163 -12.29 10.46 -1.52
C PRO A 163 -12.79 10.57 -0.07
N GLY A 164 -12.08 9.96 0.87
CA GLY A 164 -12.45 9.90 2.28
C GLY A 164 -13.30 8.69 2.66
N SER A 165 -13.62 7.80 1.70
CA SER A 165 -14.32 6.53 1.94
C SER A 165 -13.38 5.33 2.16
N GLU A 166 -12.08 5.57 2.19
CA GLU A 166 -11.06 4.55 2.35
C GLU A 166 -11.16 3.89 3.73
N ILE A 167 -11.01 2.58 3.76
CA ILE A 167 -11.04 1.75 4.97
C ILE A 167 -9.88 0.77 4.99
N LEU A 168 -9.34 0.50 6.18
CA LEU A 168 -8.27 -0.49 6.38
C LEU A 168 -8.88 -1.86 6.67
N ASN A 169 -8.55 -2.85 5.85
CA ASN A 169 -8.94 -4.23 6.04
C ASN A 169 -7.73 -5.11 6.38
N TRP A 170 -7.86 -5.90 7.44
CA TRP A 170 -6.93 -6.95 7.79
C TRP A 170 -7.35 -8.25 7.10
N VAL A 171 -6.48 -8.79 6.24
CA VAL A 171 -6.70 -10.05 5.52
C VAL A 171 -6.23 -11.23 6.36
N TYR A 172 -5.15 -11.03 7.10
CA TYR A 172 -4.56 -12.04 7.96
C TYR A 172 -3.87 -11.38 9.15
N ASP A 173 -4.18 -11.87 10.34
CA ASP A 173 -3.55 -11.49 11.61
C ASP A 173 -2.91 -12.74 12.23
N PRO A 174 -1.57 -12.86 12.26
CA PRO A 174 -0.90 -14.07 12.73
C PRO A 174 -1.21 -14.43 14.19
N TYR A 175 -1.77 -13.50 14.96
CA TYR A 175 -2.16 -13.74 16.35
C TYR A 175 -3.61 -14.20 16.51
N LYS A 176 -4.44 -14.08 15.47
CA LYS A 176 -5.87 -14.41 15.50
C LYS A 176 -6.26 -15.51 14.52
N ASP A 177 -5.63 -15.49 13.34
CA ASP A 177 -6.03 -16.31 12.20
C ASP A 177 -5.12 -17.54 12.03
N LEU A 178 -4.55 -18.04 13.14
CA LEU A 178 -3.80 -19.30 13.11
C LEU A 178 -4.75 -20.42 12.67
N PRO A 179 -4.40 -21.23 11.65
CA PRO A 179 -5.22 -22.38 11.31
C PRO A 179 -5.28 -23.31 12.51
N GLU A 180 -6.50 -23.62 12.96
CA GLU A 180 -6.73 -24.73 13.89
C GLU A 180 -6.36 -26.00 13.16
N PHE A 181 -5.16 -26.51 13.37
CA PHE A 181 -4.78 -27.85 12.95
C PHE A 181 -5.41 -28.82 13.94
N PHE A 182 -6.33 -29.61 13.43
CA PHE A 182 -6.94 -30.74 14.13
C PHE A 182 -5.94 -31.88 14.34
#